data_db954c5100e71c5fb1d6df9333ee423b
#
_entry.id   db954c5100e71c5fb1d6df9333ee423b
#
_cell.length_a   1.000
_cell.length_b   1.000
_cell.length_c   1.000
_cell.angle_alpha   90.00
_cell.angle_beta   90.00
_cell.angle_gamma   90.00
#
_symmetry.space_group_name_H-M   'P 1'
#
loop_
_entity.id
_entity.type
_entity.pdbx_description
1 polymer ?
#
loop_
_entity_poly.entity_id
_entity_poly.type
_entity_poly.pdbx_seq_one_letter_code
_entity_poly.pdbx_strand_id
1 'polypeptide(L)'
;MKSGGRAAELENAIEWLVLAGIVSHVYGLDTVKKPLDNYKNIDSFKIFVSDVGLLCAKNNVLANDILYASSELNDFKGGMTENYVCSQLVCRSYECYTWFSEGEAEIDFVLQREGKIIPIEVKSADNSKAKSLSIYTGKFKPEYAIKISANNFGFTNGIKTIPLYAVFCL
;
A
#
# COMPACT_ATOMS: atom_id res chain seq x y z
N MET A 1 -29.25 -15.25 -8.60
CA MET A 1 -28.87 -14.94 -7.21
C MET A 1 -28.67 -13.45 -7.11
N LYS A 2 -29.36 -12.76 -6.20
CA LYS A 2 -29.27 -11.30 -6.05
C LYS A 2 -27.91 -10.92 -5.45
N SER A 3 -27.05 -10.28 -6.23
CA SER A 3 -25.67 -9.91 -5.84
C SER A 3 -25.60 -8.80 -4.77
N GLY A 4 -26.63 -7.97 -4.64
CA GLY A 4 -26.62 -6.79 -3.75
C GLY A 4 -26.67 -7.11 -2.24
N GLY A 5 -27.37 -8.19 -1.81
CA GLY A 5 -27.44 -8.54 -0.38
C GLY A 5 -26.10 -9.01 0.18
N ARG A 6 -25.31 -9.73 -0.63
CA ARG A 6 -24.01 -10.25 -0.23
C ARG A 6 -22.93 -9.16 -0.10
N ALA A 7 -23.01 -8.11 -0.91
CA ALA A 7 -22.08 -6.97 -0.83
C ALA A 7 -22.25 -6.20 0.48
N ALA A 8 -23.48 -5.86 0.87
CA ALA A 8 -23.77 -5.16 2.13
C ALA A 8 -23.42 -5.99 3.39
N GLU A 9 -23.62 -7.32 3.36
CA GLU A 9 -23.20 -8.19 4.44
C GLU A 9 -21.67 -8.24 4.57
N LEU A 10 -20.94 -8.26 3.46
CA LEU A 10 -19.48 -8.25 3.44
C LEU A 10 -18.93 -6.89 3.90
N GLU A 11 -19.55 -5.79 3.52
CA GLU A 11 -19.17 -4.45 3.94
C GLU A 11 -19.25 -4.29 5.46
N ASN A 12 -20.39 -4.69 6.07
CA ASN A 12 -20.53 -4.71 7.53
C ASN A 12 -19.45 -5.59 8.22
N ALA A 13 -19.14 -6.77 7.65
CA ALA A 13 -18.12 -7.65 8.20
C ALA A 13 -16.72 -7.02 8.13
N ILE A 14 -16.40 -6.32 7.04
CA ILE A 14 -15.14 -5.59 6.89
C ILE A 14 -15.06 -4.46 7.91
N GLU A 15 -16.14 -3.69 8.10
CA GLU A 15 -16.20 -2.61 9.09
C GLU A 15 -15.96 -3.14 10.51
N TRP A 16 -16.56 -4.27 10.89
CA TRP A 16 -16.30 -4.92 12.17
C TRP A 16 -14.82 -5.30 12.34
N LEU A 17 -14.18 -5.82 11.30
CA LEU A 17 -12.75 -6.17 11.33
C LEU A 17 -11.86 -4.93 11.44
N VAL A 18 -12.23 -3.83 10.79
CA VAL A 18 -11.53 -2.53 10.90
C VAL A 18 -11.68 -1.98 12.32
N LEU A 19 -12.89 -1.95 12.87
CA LEU A 19 -13.16 -1.48 14.24
C LEU A 19 -12.43 -2.32 15.29
N ALA A 20 -12.30 -3.63 15.05
CA ALA A 20 -11.53 -4.53 15.90
C ALA A 20 -10.01 -4.38 15.73
N GLY A 21 -9.53 -3.56 14.80
CA GLY A 21 -8.11 -3.37 14.52
C GLY A 21 -7.42 -4.58 13.88
N ILE A 22 -8.19 -5.51 13.30
CA ILE A 22 -7.67 -6.72 12.66
C ILE A 22 -7.22 -6.45 11.22
N VAL A 23 -7.90 -5.52 10.55
CA VAL A 23 -7.56 -5.10 9.20
C VAL A 23 -7.58 -3.58 9.06
N SER A 24 -6.86 -3.08 8.06
CA SER A 24 -6.91 -1.69 7.62
C SER A 24 -7.57 -1.61 6.25
N HIS A 25 -8.45 -0.62 6.08
CA HIS A 25 -9.16 -0.34 4.84
C HIS A 25 -8.49 0.85 4.14
N VAL A 26 -7.95 0.63 2.94
CA VAL A 26 -7.25 1.65 2.14
C VAL A 26 -8.04 1.88 0.87
N TYR A 27 -8.68 3.05 0.77
CA TYR A 27 -9.52 3.40 -0.37
C TYR A 27 -8.71 3.86 -1.58
N GLY A 28 -9.21 3.57 -2.77
CA GLY A 28 -8.72 4.15 -4.01
C GLY A 28 -9.06 5.65 -4.10
N LEU A 29 -8.33 6.37 -4.94
CA LEU A 29 -8.60 7.77 -5.26
C LEU A 29 -9.07 7.89 -6.71
N ASP A 30 -10.22 8.52 -6.93
CA ASP A 30 -10.69 8.89 -8.28
C ASP A 30 -9.82 10.00 -8.87
N THR A 31 -9.34 10.90 -8.03
CA THR A 31 -8.39 11.95 -8.42
C THR A 31 -7.49 12.30 -7.24
N VAL A 32 -6.34 12.89 -7.56
CA VAL A 32 -5.33 13.26 -6.56
C VAL A 32 -5.38 14.77 -6.33
N LYS A 33 -6.26 15.17 -5.38
CA LYS A 33 -6.45 16.56 -4.96
C LYS A 33 -6.65 16.65 -3.45
N LYS A 34 -6.35 17.79 -2.85
CA LYS A 34 -6.56 18.03 -1.41
C LYS A 34 -7.99 18.54 -1.14
N PRO A 35 -8.60 18.13 -0.04
CA PRO A 35 -8.17 17.03 0.83
C PRO A 35 -8.44 15.67 0.16
N LEU A 36 -7.56 14.69 0.35
CA LEU A 36 -7.66 13.39 -0.32
C LEU A 36 -8.95 12.65 0.02
N ASP A 37 -9.43 12.76 1.27
CA ASP A 37 -10.63 12.05 1.73
C ASP A 37 -11.89 12.40 0.91
N ASN A 38 -11.97 13.62 0.36
CA ASN A 38 -13.10 14.03 -0.49
C ASN A 38 -13.13 13.33 -1.86
N TYR A 39 -12.05 12.66 -2.23
CA TYR A 39 -11.88 12.03 -3.54
C TYR A 39 -11.68 10.51 -3.44
N LYS A 40 -11.95 9.94 -2.27
CA LYS A 40 -11.91 8.49 -2.08
C LYS A 40 -13.05 7.83 -2.85
N ASN A 41 -12.71 6.74 -3.52
CA ASN A 41 -13.66 5.86 -4.19
C ASN A 41 -13.99 4.71 -3.24
N ILE A 42 -15.24 4.67 -2.77
CA ILE A 42 -15.70 3.64 -1.83
C ILE A 42 -15.83 2.26 -2.47
N ASP A 43 -15.99 2.20 -3.80
CA ASP A 43 -16.09 0.96 -4.56
C ASP A 43 -14.73 0.35 -4.93
N SER A 44 -13.65 1.13 -4.74
CA SER A 44 -12.27 0.72 -5.03
C SER A 44 -11.43 0.79 -3.76
N PHE A 45 -10.99 -0.35 -3.27
CA PHE A 45 -10.21 -0.41 -2.04
C PHE A 45 -9.30 -1.64 -1.96
N LYS A 46 -8.29 -1.56 -1.09
CA LYS A 46 -7.47 -2.67 -0.64
C LYS A 46 -7.72 -2.92 0.86
N ILE A 47 -7.58 -4.17 1.27
CA ILE A 47 -7.63 -4.57 2.68
C ILE A 47 -6.29 -5.17 3.07
N PHE A 48 -5.70 -4.63 4.14
CA PHE A 48 -4.46 -5.09 4.71
C PHE A 48 -4.70 -5.64 6.11
N VAL A 49 -4.03 -6.73 6.45
CA VAL A 49 -4.08 -7.31 7.80
C VAL A 49 -3.16 -6.51 8.73
N SER A 50 -3.56 -6.27 9.96
CA SER A 50 -2.78 -5.44 10.92
C SER A 50 -1.40 -6.00 11.25
N ASP A 51 -1.20 -7.30 11.10
CA ASP A 51 0.06 -8.00 11.39
C ASP A 51 0.47 -8.96 10.27
N VAL A 52 1.73 -8.89 9.85
CA VAL A 52 2.28 -9.75 8.78
C VAL A 52 2.34 -11.22 9.20
N GLY A 53 2.56 -11.51 10.49
CA GLY A 53 2.54 -12.87 11.01
C GLY A 53 1.16 -13.50 10.88
N LEU A 54 0.10 -12.70 11.11
CA LEU A 54 -1.28 -13.14 10.89
C LEU A 54 -1.55 -13.41 9.40
N LEU A 55 -1.03 -12.57 8.50
CA LEU A 55 -1.11 -12.81 7.06
C LEU A 55 -0.41 -14.11 6.66
N CYS A 56 0.78 -14.36 7.17
CA CYS A 56 1.54 -15.60 6.92
C CYS A 56 0.82 -16.82 7.47
N ALA A 57 0.33 -16.75 8.70
CA ALA A 57 -0.41 -17.85 9.33
C ALA A 57 -1.68 -18.22 8.56
N LYS A 58 -2.44 -17.23 8.11
CA LYS A 58 -3.64 -17.43 7.28
C LYS A 58 -3.34 -18.16 5.97
N ASN A 59 -2.15 -17.92 5.40
CA ASN A 59 -1.73 -18.51 4.13
C ASN A 59 -0.84 -19.76 4.32
N ASN A 60 -0.66 -20.25 5.55
CA ASN A 60 0.22 -21.39 5.88
C ASN A 60 1.66 -21.20 5.41
N VAL A 61 2.15 -19.95 5.39
CA VAL A 61 3.53 -19.62 5.01
C VAL A 61 4.41 -19.63 6.26
N LEU A 62 5.43 -20.47 6.27
CA LEU A 62 6.38 -20.59 7.38
C LEU A 62 7.53 -19.56 7.25
N ALA A 63 8.16 -19.22 8.36
CA ALA A 63 9.32 -18.33 8.36
C ALA A 63 10.45 -18.82 7.44
N ASN A 64 10.67 -20.12 7.38
CA ASN A 64 11.67 -20.74 6.49
C ASN A 64 11.34 -20.52 5.00
N ASP A 65 10.06 -20.51 4.64
CA ASP A 65 9.63 -20.28 3.26
C ASP A 65 9.95 -18.84 2.82
N ILE A 66 9.90 -17.90 3.76
CA ILE A 66 10.27 -16.50 3.51
C ILE A 66 11.79 -16.33 3.44
N LEU A 67 12.54 -16.94 4.37
CA LEU A 67 14.00 -16.81 4.47
C LEU A 67 14.74 -17.51 3.33
N TYR A 68 14.28 -18.68 2.93
CA TYR A 68 14.90 -19.51 1.88
C TYR A 68 14.09 -19.54 0.58
N ALA A 69 13.38 -18.48 0.34
CA ALA A 69 12.33 -18.38 -0.67
C ALA A 69 12.73 -18.90 -2.04
N SER A 70 11.90 -19.81 -2.52
CA SER A 70 11.76 -20.13 -3.94
C SER A 70 11.13 -18.97 -4.70
N SER A 71 11.34 -18.92 -6.01
CA SER A 71 10.68 -17.97 -6.91
C SER A 71 9.14 -18.04 -6.85
N GLU A 72 8.59 -19.15 -6.39
CA GLU A 72 7.14 -19.41 -6.26
C GLU A 72 6.43 -18.45 -5.28
N LEU A 73 7.15 -17.88 -4.31
CA LEU A 73 6.60 -16.96 -3.32
C LEU A 73 6.79 -15.47 -3.67
N ASN A 74 7.28 -15.15 -4.86
CA ASN A 74 7.55 -13.76 -5.22
C ASN A 74 6.31 -12.86 -5.16
N ASP A 75 5.17 -13.34 -5.65
CA ASP A 75 3.91 -12.58 -5.61
C ASP A 75 3.42 -12.40 -4.17
N PHE A 76 3.49 -13.47 -3.36
CA PHE A 76 3.16 -13.39 -1.94
C PHE A 76 4.06 -12.41 -1.19
N LYS A 77 5.37 -12.40 -1.48
CA LYS A 77 6.33 -11.44 -0.91
C LYS A 77 6.00 -10.00 -1.26
N GLY A 78 5.54 -9.75 -2.48
CA GLY A 78 5.05 -8.43 -2.90
C GLY A 78 3.93 -7.95 -1.98
N GLY A 79 2.84 -8.72 -1.89
CA GLY A 79 1.70 -8.41 -1.03
C GLY A 79 2.05 -8.35 0.46
N MET A 80 2.92 -9.23 0.95
CA MET A 80 3.42 -9.22 2.32
C MET A 80 4.19 -7.92 2.63
N THR A 81 5.01 -7.45 1.68
CA THR A 81 5.80 -6.21 1.83
C THR A 81 4.88 -4.99 1.85
N GLU A 82 3.89 -4.93 0.96
CA GLU A 82 2.86 -3.87 0.99
C GLU A 82 2.09 -3.89 2.31
N ASN A 83 1.70 -5.08 2.79
CA ASN A 83 0.99 -5.23 4.06
C ASN A 83 1.83 -4.73 5.24
N TYR A 84 3.13 -5.05 5.27
CA TYR A 84 4.05 -4.52 6.28
C TYR A 84 4.11 -2.99 6.26
N VAL A 85 4.27 -2.41 5.07
CA VAL A 85 4.32 -0.95 4.92
C VAL A 85 3.02 -0.31 5.38
N CYS A 86 1.86 -0.86 4.99
CA CYS A 86 0.57 -0.39 5.45
C CYS A 86 0.46 -0.39 6.98
N SER A 87 0.83 -1.50 7.63
CA SER A 87 0.77 -1.61 9.10
C SER A 87 1.65 -0.56 9.78
N GLN A 88 2.85 -0.28 9.26
CA GLN A 88 3.73 0.76 9.80
C GLN A 88 3.14 2.17 9.62
N LEU A 89 2.55 2.47 8.47
CA LEU A 89 1.92 3.77 8.21
C LEU A 89 0.70 3.99 9.12
N VAL A 90 -0.16 2.99 9.25
CA VAL A 90 -1.35 3.05 10.11
C VAL A 90 -0.98 3.18 11.60
N CYS A 91 0.04 2.46 12.07
CA CYS A 91 0.58 2.62 13.43
C CYS A 91 1.07 4.04 13.73
N ARG A 92 1.41 4.81 12.70
CA ARG A 92 1.80 6.23 12.79
C ARG A 92 0.62 7.18 12.57
N SER A 93 -0.61 6.64 12.54
CA SER A 93 -1.84 7.40 12.30
C SER A 93 -1.89 8.11 10.95
N TYR A 94 -1.23 7.56 9.94
CA TYR A 94 -1.39 8.05 8.58
C TYR A 94 -2.67 7.50 7.96
N GLU A 95 -3.46 8.38 7.38
CA GLU A 95 -4.52 8.00 6.45
C GLU A 95 -3.91 7.65 5.11
N CYS A 96 -4.10 6.39 4.70
CA CYS A 96 -3.53 5.84 3.48
C CYS A 96 -4.60 5.68 2.41
N TYR A 97 -4.25 6.07 1.20
CA TYR A 97 -5.04 5.86 -0.01
C TYR A 97 -4.20 5.13 -1.05
N THR A 98 -4.82 4.54 -2.05
CA THR A 98 -4.14 4.01 -3.24
C THR A 98 -4.61 4.77 -4.48
N TRP A 99 -3.84 4.73 -5.55
CA TRP A 99 -4.24 5.34 -6.80
C TRP A 99 -4.00 4.40 -7.97
N PHE A 100 -5.00 4.31 -8.84
CA PHE A 100 -4.95 3.51 -10.06
C PHE A 100 -5.13 4.42 -11.26
N SER A 101 -4.34 4.20 -12.33
CA SER A 101 -4.69 4.70 -13.65
C SER A 101 -5.42 3.62 -14.43
N GLU A 102 -6.24 4.01 -15.40
CA GLU A 102 -7.00 3.09 -16.26
C GLU A 102 -6.07 2.09 -16.98
N GLY A 103 -5.63 1.04 -16.26
CA GLY A 103 -4.86 -0.09 -16.78
C GLY A 103 -3.34 0.12 -16.93
N GLU A 104 -2.77 1.28 -16.59
CA GLU A 104 -1.35 1.57 -16.86
C GLU A 104 -0.45 1.58 -15.62
N ALA A 105 -0.94 2.05 -14.49
CA ALA A 105 -0.13 2.24 -13.28
C ALA A 105 -0.97 2.15 -12.01
N GLU A 106 -0.33 1.67 -10.95
CA GLU A 106 -0.84 1.64 -9.59
C GLU A 106 0.20 2.24 -8.65
N ILE A 107 -0.22 3.09 -7.72
CA ILE A 107 0.58 3.58 -6.59
C ILE A 107 0.06 2.93 -5.32
N ASP A 108 0.94 2.24 -4.63
CA ASP A 108 0.59 1.42 -3.46
C ASP A 108 0.00 2.25 -2.34
N PHE A 109 0.61 3.42 -2.04
CA PHE A 109 0.06 4.35 -1.06
C PHE A 109 0.20 5.81 -1.51
N VAL A 110 -0.81 6.60 -1.19
CA VAL A 110 -0.80 8.06 -1.34
C VAL A 110 -1.15 8.67 0.01
N LEU A 111 -0.28 9.51 0.54
CA LEU A 111 -0.47 10.19 1.81
C LEU A 111 -0.69 11.69 1.62
N GLN A 112 -1.48 12.29 2.52
CA GLN A 112 -1.50 13.75 2.67
C GLN A 112 -0.82 14.11 4.00
N ARG A 113 0.32 14.79 3.92
CA ARG A 113 1.09 15.20 5.09
C ARG A 113 1.66 16.60 4.91
N GLU A 114 1.54 17.45 5.94
CA GLU A 114 2.10 18.81 5.95
C GLU A 114 1.74 19.62 4.70
N GLY A 115 0.48 19.47 4.25
CA GLY A 115 0.00 20.14 3.06
C GLY A 115 0.52 19.58 1.74
N LYS A 116 1.26 18.47 1.73
CA LYS A 116 1.80 17.80 0.53
C LYS A 116 1.08 16.50 0.27
N ILE A 117 0.97 16.11 -0.99
CA ILE A 117 0.52 14.77 -1.39
C ILE A 117 1.76 13.99 -1.79
N ILE A 118 1.98 12.86 -1.13
CA ILE A 118 3.20 12.06 -1.25
C ILE A 118 2.82 10.67 -1.76
N PRO A 119 3.18 10.31 -3.01
CA PRO A 119 3.04 8.94 -3.49
C PRO A 119 4.15 8.06 -2.93
N ILE A 120 3.79 6.83 -2.58
CA ILE A 120 4.69 5.81 -2.06
C ILE A 120 4.54 4.54 -2.92
N GLU A 121 5.64 4.10 -3.48
CA GLU A 121 5.76 2.84 -4.21
C GLU A 121 6.55 1.85 -3.38
N VAL A 122 6.04 0.63 -3.22
CA VAL A 122 6.67 -0.44 -2.45
C VAL A 122 7.23 -1.49 -3.39
N LYS A 123 8.46 -1.95 -3.15
CA LYS A 123 9.11 -2.98 -3.95
C LYS A 123 9.76 -4.02 -3.04
N SER A 124 9.38 -5.27 -3.21
CA SER A 124 9.98 -6.41 -2.50
C SER A 124 11.35 -6.82 -3.05
N ALA A 125 11.69 -6.43 -4.30
CA ALA A 125 12.93 -6.78 -4.98
C ALA A 125 13.76 -5.53 -5.36
N ASP A 126 15.09 -5.70 -5.41
CA ASP A 126 16.04 -4.60 -5.59
C ASP A 126 16.00 -3.90 -6.95
N ASN A 127 15.67 -4.62 -8.03
CA ASN A 127 15.85 -4.15 -9.41
C ASN A 127 14.56 -3.75 -10.16
N SER A 128 13.44 -3.56 -9.48
CA SER A 128 12.21 -3.18 -10.16
C SER A 128 12.19 -1.70 -10.51
N LYS A 129 12.06 -1.40 -11.80
CA LYS A 129 11.80 -0.03 -12.28
C LYS A 129 10.47 0.45 -11.72
N ALA A 130 10.46 1.63 -11.11
CA ALA A 130 9.25 2.27 -10.60
C ALA A 130 8.46 2.94 -11.77
N LYS A 131 7.97 2.13 -12.72
CA LYS A 131 7.22 2.63 -13.89
C LYS A 131 5.97 3.40 -13.45
N SER A 132 5.21 2.85 -12.51
CA SER A 132 4.00 3.47 -11.97
C SER A 132 4.30 4.82 -11.33
N LEU A 133 5.38 4.89 -10.55
CA LEU A 133 5.80 6.13 -9.91
C LEU A 133 6.19 7.21 -10.95
N SER A 134 6.84 6.80 -12.06
CA SER A 134 7.17 7.71 -13.16
C SER A 134 5.91 8.27 -13.84
N ILE A 135 4.91 7.42 -14.08
CA ILE A 135 3.61 7.84 -14.65
C ILE A 135 2.90 8.82 -13.71
N TYR A 136 2.83 8.47 -12.42
CA TYR A 136 2.21 9.31 -11.42
C TYR A 136 2.90 10.67 -11.30
N THR A 137 4.23 10.70 -11.18
CA THR A 137 5.00 11.94 -11.03
C THR A 137 4.92 12.83 -12.27
N GLY A 138 4.87 12.23 -13.46
CA GLY A 138 4.63 12.96 -14.71
C GLY A 138 3.25 13.64 -14.74
N LYS A 139 2.21 12.96 -14.21
CA LYS A 139 0.83 13.45 -14.22
C LYS A 139 0.55 14.49 -13.13
N PHE A 140 0.97 14.22 -11.88
CA PHE A 140 0.58 15.01 -10.71
C PHE A 140 1.67 15.93 -10.17
N LYS A 141 2.93 15.75 -10.62
CA LYS A 141 4.10 16.58 -10.28
C LYS A 141 4.23 16.84 -8.77
N PRO A 142 4.26 15.78 -7.92
CA PRO A 142 4.45 15.93 -6.50
C PRO A 142 5.83 16.56 -6.22
N GLU A 143 5.99 17.22 -5.08
CA GLU A 143 7.28 17.80 -4.67
C GLU A 143 8.37 16.73 -4.56
N TYR A 144 8.01 15.57 -4.05
CA TYR A 144 8.83 14.35 -4.05
C TYR A 144 7.94 13.11 -3.99
N ALA A 145 8.53 11.99 -4.29
CA ALA A 145 7.93 10.67 -4.15
C ALA A 145 8.78 9.80 -3.23
N ILE A 146 8.20 8.74 -2.70
CA ILE A 146 8.93 7.76 -1.87
C ILE A 146 8.91 6.41 -2.56
N LYS A 147 10.08 5.77 -2.62
CA LYS A 147 10.23 4.36 -2.97
C LYS A 147 10.70 3.60 -1.73
N ILE A 148 9.90 2.63 -1.28
CA ILE A 148 10.26 1.73 -0.20
C ILE A 148 10.74 0.42 -0.80
N SER A 149 11.95 -0.02 -0.43
CA SER A 149 12.54 -1.25 -0.99
C SER A 149 13.62 -1.84 -0.06
N ALA A 150 14.26 -2.92 -0.47
CA ALA A 150 15.42 -3.47 0.23
C ALA A 150 16.68 -2.58 0.08
N ASN A 151 16.69 -1.62 -0.85
CA ASN A 151 17.80 -0.70 -1.06
C ASN A 151 18.00 0.27 0.10
N ASN A 152 19.25 0.73 0.28
CA ASN A 152 19.59 1.70 1.31
C ASN A 152 18.98 3.09 1.01
N PHE A 153 19.08 4.01 1.98
CA PHE A 153 18.64 5.39 1.84
C PHE A 153 19.26 6.06 0.61
N GLY A 154 18.45 6.83 -0.09
CA GLY A 154 18.89 7.57 -1.26
C GLY A 154 17.91 8.68 -1.66
N PHE A 155 18.40 9.61 -2.49
CA PHE A 155 17.56 10.63 -3.10
C PHE A 155 18.05 10.89 -4.52
N THR A 156 17.21 10.57 -5.50
CA THR A 156 17.54 10.73 -6.91
C THR A 156 16.30 11.12 -7.70
N ASN A 157 16.40 12.16 -8.52
CA ASN A 157 15.32 12.63 -9.40
C ASN A 157 13.97 12.87 -8.67
N GLY A 158 14.03 13.46 -7.46
CA GLY A 158 12.82 13.74 -6.68
C GLY A 158 12.22 12.50 -5.97
N ILE A 159 12.89 11.35 -6.04
CA ILE A 159 12.46 10.12 -5.37
C ILE A 159 13.36 9.86 -4.17
N LYS A 160 12.76 9.80 -2.97
CA LYS A 160 13.42 9.35 -1.74
C LYS A 160 13.32 7.83 -1.66
N THR A 161 14.43 7.13 -1.62
CA THR A 161 14.48 5.70 -1.31
C THR A 161 14.60 5.51 0.19
N ILE A 162 13.72 4.69 0.76
CA ILE A 162 13.69 4.36 2.18
C ILE A 162 13.77 2.85 2.30
N PRO A 163 14.71 2.31 3.09
CA PRO A 163 14.77 0.88 3.37
C PRO A 163 13.51 0.39 4.08
N LEU A 164 13.06 -0.83 3.80
CA LEU A 164 11.91 -1.45 4.46
C LEU A 164 12.01 -1.38 5.99
N TYR A 165 13.18 -1.66 6.55
CA TYR A 165 13.37 -1.62 8.00
C TYR A 165 13.25 -0.22 8.63
N ALA A 166 13.25 0.85 7.82
CA ALA A 166 13.19 2.24 8.26
C ALA A 166 11.83 2.92 8.01
N VAL A 167 10.81 2.17 7.57
CA VAL A 167 9.46 2.72 7.28
C VAL A 167 8.86 3.39 8.51
N PHE A 168 9.16 2.89 9.69
CA PHE A 168 8.73 3.48 10.96
C PHE A 168 9.28 4.91 11.22
N CYS A 169 10.23 5.39 10.41
CA CYS A 169 10.78 6.75 10.49
C CYS A 169 10.03 7.78 9.63
N LEU A 170 9.04 7.36 8.83
CA LEU A 170 8.22 8.22 7.97
C LEU A 170 7.36 9.21 8.74
#